data_eb68a2a32a71bd08fb43476f71e07c8b
#
_entry.id   eb68a2a32a71bd08fb43476f71e07c8b
#
_cell.length_a   1.000
_cell.length_b   1.000
_cell.length_c   1.000
_cell.angle_alpha   90.00
_cell.angle_beta   90.00
_cell.angle_gamma   90.00
#
_symmetry.space_group_name_H-M   'P 1'
#
loop_
_entity.id
_entity.type
_entity.pdbx_description
1 polymer ?
#
loop_
_entity_poly.entity_id
_entity_poly.type
_entity_poly.pdbx_seq_one_letter_code
_entity_poly.pdbx_strand_id
1 'polypeptide(L)'
;NERRRLGAEAWEVIQDQLTESLKKSCGKFAVVGSSKIKSGITGLLASRAANLMKTPVIVAVFKTDGTCTGSIRGGDAFPLTQLLAYSADLFLDYGGHDSAAGFTMKTDNWQAFLERIAQFMEHTEMITEESELLIDAELPHSFVTPDLLQLCRHFEPIGEESDPLVFYSKNVSMVDAQIVGKSGKSHLKLTLDFGTYKWPAMLWDGAQRLERDFSFRNNDRVDVIYKVTTNYWNGEERPQLELYDIHRAELTGL
;
A
#
# COMPACT_ATOMS: atom_id res chain seq x y z
N ASN A 1 13.51 -4.52 -15.57
CA ASN A 1 12.89 -5.86 -15.70
C ASN A 1 13.52 -6.96 -14.82
N GLU A 2 14.84 -6.96 -14.62
CA GLU A 2 15.51 -8.00 -13.79
C GLU A 2 15.05 -8.00 -12.33
N ARG A 3 14.95 -6.83 -11.69
CA ARG A 3 14.47 -6.69 -10.31
C ARG A 3 13.04 -7.23 -10.11
N ARG A 4 12.16 -7.05 -11.11
CA ARG A 4 10.78 -7.60 -11.07
C ARG A 4 10.79 -9.12 -11.16
N ARG A 5 11.63 -9.70 -12.04
CA ARG A 5 11.77 -11.15 -12.18
C ARG A 5 12.29 -11.78 -10.89
N LEU A 6 13.39 -11.24 -10.36
CA LEU A 6 13.98 -11.69 -9.09
C LEU A 6 12.97 -11.58 -7.93
N GLY A 7 12.17 -10.51 -7.89
CA GLY A 7 11.12 -10.35 -6.90
C GLY A 7 9.99 -11.38 -7.02
N ALA A 8 9.61 -11.77 -8.24
CA ALA A 8 8.62 -12.82 -8.46
C ALA A 8 9.12 -14.20 -8.04
N GLU A 9 10.33 -14.56 -8.47
CA GLU A 9 10.98 -15.84 -8.11
C GLU A 9 11.18 -15.96 -6.58
N ALA A 10 11.63 -14.89 -5.94
CA ALA A 10 11.82 -14.87 -4.49
C ALA A 10 10.49 -14.93 -3.74
N TRP A 11 9.43 -14.35 -4.29
CA TRP A 11 8.09 -14.41 -3.69
C TRP A 11 7.59 -15.86 -3.57
N GLU A 12 7.71 -16.65 -4.62
CA GLU A 12 7.35 -18.09 -4.62
C GLU A 12 8.08 -18.88 -3.52
N VAL A 13 9.28 -18.43 -3.14
CA VAL A 13 10.08 -19.09 -2.09
C VAL A 13 9.58 -18.74 -0.68
N ILE A 14 9.06 -17.53 -0.47
CA ILE A 14 8.82 -17.03 0.90
C ILE A 14 7.34 -16.89 1.27
N GLN A 15 6.41 -16.87 0.32
CA GLN A 15 4.99 -16.60 0.59
C GLN A 15 4.36 -17.58 1.58
N ASP A 16 4.66 -18.87 1.43
CA ASP A 16 4.13 -19.91 2.32
C ASP A 16 4.71 -19.79 3.73
N GLN A 17 6.01 -19.50 3.82
CA GLN A 17 6.69 -19.29 5.11
C GLN A 17 6.16 -18.04 5.84
N LEU A 18 5.90 -16.97 5.10
CA LEU A 18 5.27 -15.76 5.67
C LEU A 18 3.87 -16.06 6.18
N THR A 19 3.07 -16.80 5.41
CA THR A 19 1.72 -17.20 5.81
C THR A 19 1.73 -18.09 7.06
N GLU A 20 2.67 -19.02 7.14
CA GLU A 20 2.85 -19.87 8.32
C GLU A 20 3.32 -19.05 9.54
N SER A 21 4.26 -18.11 9.34
CA SER A 21 4.73 -17.20 10.38
C SER A 21 3.60 -16.33 10.93
N LEU A 22 2.76 -15.79 10.05
CA LEU A 22 1.59 -15.00 10.44
C LEU A 22 0.61 -15.80 11.29
N LYS A 23 0.36 -17.06 10.95
CA LYS A 23 -0.48 -17.96 11.76
C LYS A 23 0.12 -18.20 13.14
N LYS A 24 1.43 -18.44 13.22
CA LYS A 24 2.15 -18.66 14.49
C LYS A 24 2.11 -17.44 15.41
N SER A 25 2.12 -16.24 14.86
CA SER A 25 2.01 -14.98 15.59
C SER A 25 0.57 -14.56 15.91
N CYS A 26 -0.42 -15.42 15.66
CA CYS A 26 -1.85 -15.10 15.79
C CYS A 26 -2.26 -13.85 14.99
N GLY A 27 -1.65 -13.63 13.83
CA GLY A 27 -1.95 -12.50 12.94
C GLY A 27 -1.23 -11.20 13.29
N LYS A 28 -0.40 -11.17 14.32
CA LYS A 28 0.24 -9.94 14.80
C LYS A 28 1.40 -9.47 13.94
N PHE A 29 2.19 -10.37 13.36
CA PHE A 29 3.30 -10.06 12.47
C PHE A 29 3.68 -11.27 11.61
N ALA A 30 4.38 -11.03 10.50
CA ALA A 30 4.97 -12.11 9.71
C ALA A 30 6.47 -11.90 9.54
N VAL A 31 7.23 -12.99 9.63
CA VAL A 31 8.69 -12.95 9.52
C VAL A 31 9.21 -14.11 8.69
N VAL A 32 10.19 -13.83 7.85
CA VAL A 32 10.93 -14.86 7.11
C VAL A 32 12.40 -14.51 7.00
N GLY A 33 13.25 -15.52 7.25
CA GLY A 33 14.68 -15.45 6.98
C GLY A 33 15.06 -16.55 5.98
N SER A 34 15.79 -16.21 4.92
CA SER A 34 16.16 -17.15 3.86
C SER A 34 17.54 -16.82 3.28
N SER A 35 18.32 -17.84 2.99
CA SER A 35 19.56 -17.71 2.20
C SER A 35 19.33 -17.77 0.69
N LYS A 36 18.08 -18.08 0.25
CA LYS A 36 17.73 -18.26 -1.15
C LYS A 36 17.32 -16.98 -1.87
N ILE A 37 17.17 -15.88 -1.16
CA ILE A 37 16.79 -14.58 -1.72
C ILE A 37 17.97 -13.60 -1.70
N LYS A 38 17.95 -12.59 -2.57
CA LYS A 38 19.01 -11.57 -2.64
C LYS A 38 18.69 -10.40 -1.70
N SER A 39 19.69 -9.86 -1.01
CA SER A 39 19.53 -8.75 -0.05
C SER A 39 18.91 -7.48 -0.69
N GLY A 40 19.25 -7.18 -1.94
CA GLY A 40 18.72 -5.99 -2.65
C GLY A 40 17.21 -5.99 -2.96
N ILE A 41 16.49 -7.07 -2.63
CA ILE A 41 15.03 -7.16 -2.86
C ILE A 41 14.22 -7.38 -1.57
N THR A 42 14.86 -7.46 -0.40
CA THR A 42 14.16 -7.68 0.88
C THR A 42 13.09 -6.62 1.14
N GLY A 43 13.40 -5.34 0.91
CA GLY A 43 12.43 -4.25 1.06
C GLY A 43 11.24 -4.36 0.11
N LEU A 44 11.46 -4.77 -1.14
CA LEU A 44 10.37 -5.00 -2.11
C LEU A 44 9.45 -6.13 -1.65
N LEU A 45 10.03 -7.22 -1.16
CA LEU A 45 9.28 -8.37 -0.67
C LEU A 45 8.51 -8.04 0.62
N ALA A 46 9.16 -7.33 1.55
CA ALA A 46 8.52 -6.89 2.80
C ALA A 46 7.35 -5.95 2.52
N SER A 47 7.51 -4.96 1.63
CA SER A 47 6.42 -4.06 1.24
C SER A 47 5.25 -4.80 0.58
N ARG A 48 5.55 -5.75 -0.32
CA ARG A 48 4.51 -6.57 -0.95
C ARG A 48 3.74 -7.39 0.08
N ALA A 49 4.45 -8.03 1.02
CA ALA A 49 3.85 -8.86 2.05
C ALA A 49 3.03 -8.02 3.05
N ALA A 50 3.53 -6.89 3.51
CA ALA A 50 2.82 -6.00 4.42
C ALA A 50 1.50 -5.48 3.81
N ASN A 51 1.53 -5.10 2.52
CA ASN A 51 0.34 -4.68 1.81
C ASN A 51 -0.71 -5.81 1.65
N LEU A 52 -0.28 -7.05 1.45
CA LEU A 52 -1.17 -8.20 1.30
C LEU A 52 -1.74 -8.68 2.65
N MET A 53 -0.90 -8.72 3.67
CA MET A 53 -1.24 -9.29 4.98
C MET A 53 -1.82 -8.25 5.94
N LYS A 54 -1.67 -6.94 5.64
CA LYS A 54 -2.10 -5.82 6.50
C LYS A 54 -1.56 -5.94 7.92
N THR A 55 -0.28 -6.32 8.03
CA THR A 55 0.40 -6.55 9.30
C THR A 55 1.90 -6.24 9.13
N PRO A 56 2.64 -5.96 10.22
CA PRO A 56 4.08 -5.80 10.15
C PRO A 56 4.77 -7.03 9.56
N VAL A 57 5.71 -6.81 8.64
CA VAL A 57 6.45 -7.87 7.97
C VAL A 57 7.95 -7.63 8.01
N ILE A 58 8.69 -8.69 8.29
CA ILE A 58 10.14 -8.72 8.30
C ILE A 58 10.62 -9.75 7.28
N VAL A 59 11.45 -9.31 6.35
CA VAL A 59 12.12 -10.19 5.39
C VAL A 59 13.62 -10.05 5.53
N ALA A 60 14.30 -11.15 5.80
CA ALA A 60 15.73 -11.18 6.04
C ALA A 60 16.46 -12.19 5.13
N VAL A 61 17.74 -11.92 4.88
CA VAL A 61 18.64 -12.77 4.11
C VAL A 61 19.81 -13.18 4.98
N PHE A 62 20.04 -14.47 5.11
CA PHE A 62 21.22 -15.03 5.72
C PHE A 62 22.36 -15.09 4.70
N LYS A 63 23.49 -14.47 5.03
CA LYS A 63 24.67 -14.43 4.19
C LYS A 63 25.72 -15.46 4.63
N THR A 64 26.61 -15.79 3.73
CA THR A 64 27.69 -16.75 3.97
C THR A 64 28.78 -16.22 4.92
N ASP A 65 28.83 -14.92 5.13
CA ASP A 65 29.76 -14.26 6.06
C ASP A 65 29.29 -14.29 7.52
N GLY A 66 28.22 -15.01 7.83
CA GLY A 66 27.65 -15.11 9.17
C GLY A 66 26.79 -13.90 9.57
N THR A 67 26.44 -13.03 8.61
CA THR A 67 25.55 -11.90 8.86
C THR A 67 24.14 -12.14 8.29
N CYS A 68 23.18 -11.45 8.86
CA CYS A 68 21.80 -11.41 8.43
C CYS A 68 21.42 -9.95 8.14
N THR A 69 20.92 -9.68 6.96
CA THR A 69 20.44 -8.34 6.56
C THR A 69 18.96 -8.41 6.23
N GLY A 70 18.16 -7.51 6.77
CA GLY A 70 16.72 -7.53 6.58
C GLY A 70 16.08 -6.17 6.36
N SER A 71 14.83 -6.22 5.96
CA SER A 71 13.94 -5.06 5.86
C SER A 71 12.67 -5.33 6.63
N ILE A 72 12.18 -4.31 7.32
CA ILE A 72 10.93 -4.32 8.06
C ILE A 72 9.97 -3.34 7.39
N ARG A 73 8.70 -3.69 7.36
CA ARG A 73 7.60 -2.82 6.97
C ARG A 73 6.52 -2.92 8.03
N GLY A 74 6.23 -1.81 8.70
CA GLY A 74 5.36 -1.78 9.88
C GLY A 74 3.90 -1.51 9.58
N GLY A 75 3.61 -0.80 8.49
CA GLY A 75 2.32 -0.13 8.32
C GLY A 75 2.20 1.09 9.25
N ASP A 76 1.13 1.87 9.07
CA ASP A 76 1.00 3.20 9.68
C ASP A 76 0.84 3.19 11.22
N ALA A 77 0.40 2.07 11.77
CA ALA A 77 0.09 1.94 13.21
C ALA A 77 1.15 1.15 14.01
N PHE A 78 2.26 0.76 13.39
CA PHE A 78 3.27 -0.05 14.06
C PHE A 78 4.48 0.80 14.50
N PRO A 79 4.80 0.88 15.81
CA PRO A 79 5.90 1.73 16.30
C PRO A 79 7.27 1.09 16.00
N LEU A 80 7.65 1.11 14.73
CA LEU A 80 8.83 0.42 14.20
C LEU A 80 10.14 0.98 14.81
N THR A 81 10.23 2.29 14.99
CA THR A 81 11.39 2.93 15.63
C THR A 81 11.58 2.45 17.08
N GLN A 82 10.50 2.21 17.81
CA GLN A 82 10.55 1.66 19.17
C GLN A 82 11.03 0.19 19.17
N LEU A 83 10.55 -0.63 18.23
CA LEU A 83 11.05 -2.01 18.07
C LEU A 83 12.55 -2.04 17.78
N LEU A 84 13.04 -1.16 16.90
CA LEU A 84 14.46 -1.05 16.59
C LEU A 84 15.27 -0.65 17.83
N ALA A 85 14.83 0.36 18.55
CA ALA A 85 15.49 0.79 19.78
C ALA A 85 15.47 -0.32 20.87
N TYR A 86 14.36 -1.03 21.02
CA TYR A 86 14.20 -2.16 21.93
C TYR A 86 15.11 -3.35 21.60
N SER A 87 15.53 -3.47 20.35
CA SER A 87 16.38 -4.56 19.84
C SER A 87 17.78 -4.09 19.45
N ALA A 88 18.17 -2.87 19.80
CA ALA A 88 19.39 -2.22 19.32
C ALA A 88 20.68 -3.02 19.61
N ASP A 89 20.74 -3.71 20.74
CA ASP A 89 21.87 -4.56 21.17
C ASP A 89 22.11 -5.79 20.29
N LEU A 90 21.11 -6.19 19.50
CA LEU A 90 21.20 -7.33 18.59
C LEU A 90 21.74 -6.95 17.21
N PHE A 91 21.68 -5.67 16.84
CA PHE A 91 22.07 -5.20 15.53
C PHE A 91 23.54 -4.78 15.44
N LEU A 92 24.14 -4.98 14.29
CA LEU A 92 25.41 -4.39 13.90
C LEU A 92 25.20 -2.99 13.29
N ASP A 93 24.08 -2.83 12.58
CA ASP A 93 23.64 -1.60 11.97
C ASP A 93 22.12 -1.64 11.76
N TYR A 94 21.44 -0.53 11.95
CA TYR A 94 20.01 -0.41 11.73
C TYR A 94 19.60 1.04 11.50
N GLY A 95 18.49 1.24 10.82
CA GLY A 95 17.91 2.57 10.61
C GLY A 95 16.62 2.50 9.83
N GLY A 96 15.87 3.58 9.90
CA GLY A 96 14.59 3.70 9.21
C GLY A 96 13.66 4.68 9.90
N HIS A 97 12.40 4.65 9.48
CA HIS A 97 11.28 5.43 9.97
C HIS A 97 10.15 4.49 10.42
N ASP A 98 9.07 5.02 10.94
CA ASP A 98 7.96 4.21 11.48
C ASP A 98 7.30 3.30 10.45
N SER A 99 7.31 3.67 9.16
CA SER A 99 6.75 2.84 8.08
C SER A 99 7.72 1.79 7.52
N ALA A 100 9.05 2.05 7.57
CA ALA A 100 10.04 1.24 6.88
C ALA A 100 11.42 1.32 7.54
N ALA A 101 12.04 0.16 7.79
CA ALA A 101 13.38 0.07 8.35
C ALA A 101 14.21 -1.03 7.70
N GLY A 102 15.52 -0.92 7.88
CA GLY A 102 16.51 -1.93 7.54
C GLY A 102 17.41 -2.23 8.72
N PHE A 103 17.99 -3.44 8.73
CA PHE A 103 18.93 -3.84 9.75
C PHE A 103 19.97 -4.82 9.21
N THR A 104 21.09 -4.87 9.91
CA THR A 104 22.12 -5.91 9.77
C THR A 104 22.48 -6.43 11.17
N MET A 105 22.55 -7.75 11.32
CA MET A 105 22.92 -8.39 12.58
C MET A 105 23.80 -9.64 12.33
N LYS A 106 24.38 -10.21 13.38
CA LYS A 106 24.93 -11.56 13.31
C LYS A 106 23.81 -12.57 13.16
N THR A 107 24.00 -13.60 12.34
CA THR A 107 23.00 -14.66 12.16
C THR A 107 22.64 -15.35 13.47
N ASP A 108 23.59 -15.47 14.39
CA ASP A 108 23.38 -16.05 15.73
C ASP A 108 22.36 -15.27 16.58
N ASN A 109 22.20 -13.98 16.32
CA ASN A 109 21.21 -13.14 17.02
C ASN A 109 19.79 -13.29 16.47
N TRP A 110 19.61 -14.02 15.36
CA TRP A 110 18.29 -14.10 14.70
C TRP A 110 17.20 -14.65 15.61
N GLN A 111 17.49 -15.73 16.34
CA GLN A 111 16.49 -16.33 17.24
C GLN A 111 16.13 -15.38 18.40
N ALA A 112 17.12 -14.72 18.98
CA ALA A 112 16.90 -13.72 20.03
C ALA A 112 16.06 -12.53 19.51
N PHE A 113 16.25 -12.14 18.27
CA PHE A 113 15.45 -11.10 17.63
C PHE A 113 13.98 -11.51 17.45
N LEU A 114 13.72 -12.76 17.03
CA LEU A 114 12.34 -13.29 16.95
C LEU A 114 11.63 -13.27 18.31
N GLU A 115 12.31 -13.68 19.35
CA GLU A 115 11.79 -13.65 20.73
C GLU A 115 11.52 -12.21 21.20
N ARG A 116 12.43 -11.28 20.86
CA ARG A 116 12.29 -9.86 21.17
C ARG A 116 11.09 -9.22 20.47
N ILE A 117 10.84 -9.56 19.19
CA ILE A 117 9.66 -9.14 18.45
C ILE A 117 8.38 -9.66 19.13
N ALA A 118 8.35 -10.94 19.48
CA ALA A 118 7.19 -11.54 20.14
C ALA A 118 6.87 -10.82 21.46
N GLN A 119 7.88 -10.59 22.29
CA GLN A 119 7.75 -9.84 23.55
C GLN A 119 7.27 -8.40 23.33
N PHE A 120 7.86 -7.71 22.35
CA PHE A 120 7.45 -6.35 21.99
C PHE A 120 5.97 -6.30 21.58
N MET A 121 5.52 -7.25 20.75
CA MET A 121 4.14 -7.35 20.27
C MET A 121 3.13 -7.76 21.36
N GLU A 122 3.57 -8.38 22.44
CA GLU A 122 2.71 -8.68 23.60
C GLU A 122 2.38 -7.43 24.42
N HIS A 123 3.31 -6.48 24.46
CA HIS A 123 3.19 -5.26 25.27
C HIS A 123 2.79 -4.03 24.44
N THR A 124 2.76 -4.16 23.14
CA THR A 124 2.38 -3.06 22.24
C THR A 124 0.92 -3.22 21.85
N GLU A 125 0.09 -2.29 22.29
CA GLU A 125 -1.24 -2.14 21.70
C GLU A 125 -1.06 -1.68 20.27
N MET A 126 -1.44 -2.53 19.31
CA MET A 126 -1.57 -2.10 17.93
C MET A 126 -2.69 -1.08 17.92
N ILE A 127 -2.34 0.18 17.77
CA ILE A 127 -3.32 1.23 17.56
C ILE A 127 -3.89 0.95 16.17
N THR A 128 -5.01 0.24 16.11
CA THR A 128 -5.87 0.24 14.93
C THR A 128 -6.54 1.61 14.89
N GLU A 129 -5.77 2.65 14.61
CA GLU A 129 -6.38 3.86 14.10
C GLU A 129 -7.06 3.45 12.80
N GLU A 130 -8.37 3.52 12.77
CA GLU A 130 -9.08 3.60 11.50
C GLU A 130 -8.36 4.72 10.76
N SER A 131 -7.67 4.37 9.68
CA SER A 131 -6.90 5.37 8.93
C SER A 131 -7.89 6.41 8.43
N GLU A 132 -7.96 7.53 9.12
CA GLU A 132 -8.79 8.66 8.70
C GLU A 132 -8.18 9.18 7.39
N LEU A 133 -8.97 9.18 6.34
CA LEU A 133 -8.60 9.80 5.08
C LEU A 133 -9.01 11.27 5.15
N LEU A 134 -8.03 12.16 5.29
CA LEU A 134 -8.29 13.59 5.25
C LEU A 134 -8.71 14.00 3.83
N ILE A 135 -9.87 14.64 3.71
CA ILE A 135 -10.38 15.20 2.46
C ILE A 135 -10.12 16.69 2.48
N ASP A 136 -9.29 17.18 1.56
CA ASP A 136 -8.91 18.59 1.47
C ASP A 136 -10.07 19.47 0.97
N ALA A 137 -10.86 18.97 0.04
CA ALA A 137 -12.01 19.70 -0.49
C ALA A 137 -13.10 18.81 -1.10
N GLU A 138 -14.37 19.22 -0.90
CA GLU A 138 -15.47 18.77 -1.74
C GLU A 138 -15.52 19.63 -3.01
N LEU A 139 -15.34 18.99 -4.19
CA LEU A 139 -15.30 19.68 -5.47
C LEU A 139 -16.63 19.52 -6.23
N PRO A 140 -17.32 20.64 -6.55
CA PRO A 140 -18.37 20.64 -7.55
C PRO A 140 -17.84 20.20 -8.92
N HIS A 141 -18.68 19.57 -9.74
CA HIS A 141 -18.29 19.03 -11.05
C HIS A 141 -17.61 20.06 -11.98
N SER A 142 -18.02 21.31 -11.90
CA SER A 142 -17.46 22.40 -12.71
C SER A 142 -15.99 22.70 -12.45
N PHE A 143 -15.46 22.29 -11.28
CA PHE A 143 -14.06 22.49 -10.92
C PHE A 143 -13.19 21.28 -11.29
N VAL A 144 -13.78 20.14 -11.63
CA VAL A 144 -13.03 18.93 -12.01
C VAL A 144 -12.68 19.01 -13.49
N THR A 145 -11.80 19.93 -13.84
CA THR A 145 -11.29 20.22 -15.19
C THR A 145 -9.81 19.81 -15.29
N PRO A 146 -9.23 19.72 -16.50
CA PRO A 146 -7.81 19.45 -16.68
C PRO A 146 -6.89 20.41 -15.92
N ASP A 147 -7.33 21.67 -15.65
CA ASP A 147 -6.57 22.66 -14.88
C ASP A 147 -6.37 22.23 -13.43
N LEU A 148 -7.22 21.35 -12.89
CA LEU A 148 -7.07 20.79 -11.56
C LEU A 148 -5.72 20.04 -11.40
N LEU A 149 -5.24 19.39 -12.47
CA LEU A 149 -3.92 18.75 -12.45
C LEU A 149 -2.80 19.80 -12.27
N GLN A 150 -2.92 20.95 -12.93
CA GLN A 150 -1.93 22.03 -12.79
C GLN A 150 -1.94 22.60 -11.37
N LEU A 151 -3.12 22.75 -10.78
CA LEU A 151 -3.26 23.18 -9.38
C LEU A 151 -2.55 22.18 -8.45
N CYS A 152 -2.80 20.87 -8.58
CA CYS A 152 -2.17 19.84 -7.75
C CYS A 152 -0.63 19.88 -7.86
N ARG A 153 -0.08 20.16 -9.04
CA ARG A 153 1.37 20.27 -9.26
C ARG A 153 2.04 21.40 -8.49
N HIS A 154 1.32 22.44 -8.06
CA HIS A 154 1.89 23.48 -7.21
C HIS A 154 2.19 23.00 -5.79
N PHE A 155 1.62 21.87 -5.39
CA PHE A 155 1.88 21.23 -4.09
C PHE A 155 2.95 20.14 -4.16
N GLU A 156 3.59 19.93 -5.31
CA GLU A 156 4.74 19.03 -5.46
C GLU A 156 6.04 19.71 -4.98
N PRO A 157 7.02 18.98 -4.43
CA PRO A 157 7.08 17.53 -4.36
C PRO A 157 6.26 16.95 -3.20
N ILE A 158 5.56 15.83 -3.47
CA ILE A 158 4.85 15.04 -2.47
C ILE A 158 5.86 14.10 -1.78
N GLY A 159 5.84 14.03 -0.45
CA GLY A 159 6.77 13.24 0.35
C GLY A 159 6.16 12.78 1.67
N GLU A 160 6.98 12.26 2.60
CA GLU A 160 6.51 11.74 3.89
C GLU A 160 5.80 12.78 4.78
N GLU A 161 6.06 14.08 4.57
CA GLU A 161 5.44 15.18 5.32
C GLU A 161 4.44 15.98 4.47
N SER A 162 4.14 15.55 3.26
CA SER A 162 3.26 16.25 2.32
C SER A 162 2.47 15.25 1.49
N ASP A 163 1.26 14.97 1.93
CA ASP A 163 0.35 14.09 1.22
C ASP A 163 -0.23 14.74 -0.05
N PRO A 164 -0.61 13.94 -1.06
CA PRO A 164 -1.31 14.45 -2.22
C PRO A 164 -2.69 14.98 -1.82
N LEU A 165 -3.12 16.06 -2.48
CA LEU A 165 -4.47 16.59 -2.26
C LEU A 165 -5.53 15.55 -2.58
N VAL A 166 -6.45 15.36 -1.64
CA VAL A 166 -7.58 14.43 -1.72
C VAL A 166 -8.89 15.21 -1.88
N PHE A 167 -9.63 14.83 -2.89
CA PHE A 167 -10.88 15.47 -3.23
C PHE A 167 -12.07 14.51 -3.08
N TYR A 168 -13.23 15.09 -2.79
CA TYR A 168 -14.50 14.40 -2.78
C TYR A 168 -15.45 15.03 -3.79
N SER A 169 -16.16 14.23 -4.56
CA SER A 169 -17.22 14.69 -5.45
C SER A 169 -18.43 13.79 -5.37
N LYS A 170 -19.60 14.40 -5.24
CA LYS A 170 -20.88 13.72 -5.12
C LYS A 170 -21.58 13.58 -6.46
N ASN A 171 -22.40 12.55 -6.56
CA ASN A 171 -23.37 12.38 -7.64
C ASN A 171 -22.73 12.41 -9.06
N VAL A 172 -21.53 11.85 -9.19
CA VAL A 172 -20.81 11.75 -10.47
C VAL A 172 -21.39 10.61 -11.32
N SER A 173 -21.54 10.81 -12.61
CA SER A 173 -22.04 9.75 -13.51
C SER A 173 -20.92 8.79 -13.89
N MET A 174 -21.08 7.52 -13.59
CA MET A 174 -20.17 6.45 -14.02
C MET A 174 -20.57 5.94 -15.40
N VAL A 175 -19.80 6.31 -16.43
CA VAL A 175 -20.12 5.98 -17.83
C VAL A 175 -19.73 4.56 -18.18
N ASP A 176 -18.59 4.10 -17.68
CA ASP A 176 -18.04 2.77 -17.95
C ASP A 176 -17.24 2.25 -16.77
N ALA A 177 -17.24 0.93 -16.59
CA ALA A 177 -16.48 0.23 -15.59
C ALA A 177 -15.93 -1.09 -16.12
N GLN A 178 -14.64 -1.30 -16.02
CA GLN A 178 -13.94 -2.48 -16.52
C GLN A 178 -13.00 -3.03 -15.45
N ILE A 179 -13.03 -4.35 -15.25
CA ILE A 179 -12.04 -5.03 -14.44
C ILE A 179 -10.79 -5.23 -15.30
N VAL A 180 -9.65 -4.72 -14.83
CA VAL A 180 -8.36 -4.82 -15.50
C VAL A 180 -7.31 -5.40 -14.54
N GLY A 181 -6.36 -6.16 -15.09
CA GLY A 181 -5.27 -6.77 -14.31
C GLY A 181 -4.91 -8.15 -14.83
N LYS A 182 -3.76 -8.67 -14.39
CA LYS A 182 -3.32 -10.04 -14.67
C LYS A 182 -3.36 -10.86 -13.40
N SER A 183 -3.64 -12.15 -13.51
CA SER A 183 -3.76 -13.19 -12.46
C SER A 183 -3.38 -12.75 -11.03
N GLY A 184 -4.39 -12.58 -10.18
CA GLY A 184 -4.25 -12.30 -8.75
C GLY A 184 -4.33 -10.84 -8.31
N LYS A 185 -4.35 -9.86 -9.23
CA LYS A 185 -4.61 -8.45 -8.94
C LYS A 185 -5.63 -7.91 -9.92
N SER A 186 -6.81 -7.61 -9.42
CA SER A 186 -7.91 -7.10 -10.21
C SER A 186 -8.20 -5.66 -9.80
N HIS A 187 -7.94 -4.72 -10.71
CA HIS A 187 -8.19 -3.30 -10.52
C HIS A 187 -9.46 -2.90 -11.24
N LEU A 188 -10.09 -1.82 -10.80
CA LEU A 188 -11.25 -1.27 -11.45
C LEU A 188 -10.86 -0.03 -12.24
N LYS A 189 -11.02 -0.09 -13.56
CA LYS A 189 -10.86 1.05 -14.46
C LYS A 189 -12.24 1.61 -14.77
N LEU A 190 -12.40 2.92 -14.55
CA LEU A 190 -13.65 3.63 -14.68
C LEU A 190 -13.54 4.79 -15.67
N THR A 191 -14.67 5.20 -16.22
CA THR A 191 -14.83 6.51 -16.84
C THR A 191 -15.91 7.27 -16.08
N LEU A 192 -15.53 8.38 -15.48
CA LEU A 192 -16.38 9.25 -14.68
C LEU A 192 -16.70 10.52 -15.45
N ASP A 193 -17.98 10.88 -15.53
CA ASP A 193 -18.48 12.06 -16.25
C ASP A 193 -18.91 13.14 -15.25
N PHE A 194 -18.16 14.24 -15.25
CA PHE A 194 -18.41 15.43 -14.46
C PHE A 194 -19.22 16.50 -15.21
N GLY A 195 -19.82 16.13 -16.34
CA GLY A 195 -20.59 17.01 -17.22
C GLY A 195 -19.75 17.67 -18.29
N THR A 196 -18.80 18.52 -17.93
CA THR A 196 -17.91 19.19 -18.89
C THR A 196 -16.79 18.27 -19.39
N TYR A 197 -16.27 17.44 -18.50
CA TYR A 197 -15.14 16.53 -18.78
C TYR A 197 -15.42 15.11 -18.33
N LYS A 198 -14.94 14.15 -19.09
CA LYS A 198 -14.90 12.74 -18.73
C LYS A 198 -13.47 12.36 -18.31
N TRP A 199 -13.36 11.85 -17.11
CA TRP A 199 -12.08 11.47 -16.52
C TRP A 199 -11.90 9.96 -16.51
N PRO A 200 -10.75 9.46 -17.00
CA PRO A 200 -10.35 8.10 -16.66
C PRO A 200 -10.04 8.02 -15.16
N ALA A 201 -10.51 6.98 -14.53
CA ALA A 201 -10.27 6.75 -13.10
C ALA A 201 -9.82 5.32 -12.85
N MET A 202 -9.02 5.12 -11.81
CA MET A 202 -8.50 3.83 -11.41
C MET A 202 -8.70 3.64 -9.91
N LEU A 203 -9.34 2.52 -9.54
CA LEU A 203 -9.38 2.03 -8.16
C LEU A 203 -8.50 0.78 -8.09
N TRP A 204 -7.36 0.91 -7.43
CA TRP A 204 -6.40 -0.18 -7.29
C TRP A 204 -6.95 -1.26 -6.36
N ASP A 205 -6.78 -2.54 -6.72
CA ASP A 205 -7.30 -3.71 -6.02
C ASP A 205 -8.83 -3.68 -5.75
N GLY A 206 -9.56 -2.80 -6.47
CA GLY A 206 -10.98 -2.53 -6.25
C GLY A 206 -11.94 -3.59 -6.79
N ALA A 207 -11.50 -4.53 -7.62
CA ALA A 207 -12.40 -5.51 -8.22
C ALA A 207 -13.03 -6.46 -7.21
N GLN A 208 -12.32 -6.81 -6.12
CA GLN A 208 -12.87 -7.62 -5.03
C GLN A 208 -13.97 -6.88 -4.24
N ARG A 209 -13.93 -5.56 -4.20
CA ARG A 209 -15.00 -4.74 -3.61
C ARG A 209 -16.26 -4.76 -4.46
N LEU A 210 -16.12 -4.78 -5.80
CA LEU A 210 -17.25 -4.91 -6.73
C LEU A 210 -18.03 -6.20 -6.52
N GLU A 211 -17.37 -7.31 -6.25
CA GLU A 211 -18.03 -8.60 -6.04
C GLU A 211 -18.78 -8.67 -4.70
N ARG A 212 -18.33 -7.90 -3.69
CA ARG A 212 -18.92 -7.92 -2.34
C ARG A 212 -20.03 -6.91 -2.13
N ASP A 213 -19.82 -5.68 -2.62
CA ASP A 213 -20.63 -4.53 -2.18
C ASP A 213 -21.42 -3.85 -3.29
N PHE A 214 -21.08 -4.09 -4.57
CA PHE A 214 -21.62 -3.28 -5.66
C PHE A 214 -21.87 -4.05 -6.96
N SER A 215 -23.10 -4.12 -7.36
CA SER A 215 -23.45 -4.29 -8.77
C SER A 215 -23.55 -2.90 -9.41
N PHE A 216 -22.45 -2.28 -9.81
CA PHE A 216 -22.50 -1.03 -10.59
C PHE A 216 -23.05 -1.29 -11.99
N ARG A 217 -23.91 -0.40 -12.44
CA ARG A 217 -24.41 -0.37 -13.81
C ARG A 217 -23.91 0.91 -14.48
N ASN A 218 -23.72 0.85 -15.78
CA ASN A 218 -23.42 2.06 -16.56
C ASN A 218 -24.51 3.11 -16.31
N ASN A 219 -24.07 4.35 -16.10
CA ASN A 219 -24.87 5.51 -15.71
C ASN A 219 -25.37 5.53 -14.26
N ASP A 220 -24.92 4.63 -13.39
CA ASP A 220 -25.12 4.82 -11.96
C ASP A 220 -24.47 6.14 -11.49
N ARG A 221 -25.10 6.74 -10.48
CA ARG A 221 -24.53 7.90 -9.80
C ARG A 221 -23.69 7.43 -8.63
N VAL A 222 -22.49 7.98 -8.53
CA VAL A 222 -21.51 7.59 -7.51
C VAL A 222 -20.92 8.80 -6.82
N ASP A 223 -20.62 8.63 -5.56
CA ASP A 223 -19.79 9.54 -4.78
C ASP A 223 -18.36 8.98 -4.79
N VAL A 224 -17.38 9.83 -5.01
CA VAL A 224 -15.99 9.41 -5.21
C VAL A 224 -15.02 10.23 -4.37
N ILE A 225 -14.06 9.54 -3.76
CA ILE A 225 -12.92 10.16 -3.09
C ILE A 225 -11.68 9.83 -3.92
N TYR A 226 -10.93 10.84 -4.31
CA TYR A 226 -9.85 10.69 -5.28
C TYR A 226 -8.74 11.73 -5.11
N LYS A 227 -7.57 11.39 -5.66
CA LYS A 227 -6.53 12.34 -6.02
C LYS A 227 -6.40 12.46 -7.53
N VAL A 228 -5.83 13.57 -8.00
CA VAL A 228 -5.49 13.76 -9.41
C VAL A 228 -4.05 13.32 -9.64
N THR A 229 -3.84 12.49 -10.65
CA THR A 229 -2.52 11.96 -11.00
C THR A 229 -2.36 11.91 -12.52
N THR A 230 -1.21 11.47 -12.98
CA THR A 230 -0.91 11.28 -14.39
C THR A 230 -0.60 9.82 -14.70
N ASN A 231 -1.14 9.34 -15.79
CA ASN A 231 -0.81 8.04 -16.34
C ASN A 231 0.09 8.22 -17.58
N TYR A 232 1.24 7.54 -17.58
CA TYR A 232 2.16 7.50 -18.72
C TYR A 232 1.91 6.24 -19.54
N TRP A 233 1.34 6.43 -20.72
CA TRP A 233 1.08 5.33 -21.65
C TRP A 233 1.60 5.68 -23.04
N ASN A 234 2.40 4.81 -23.64
CA ASN A 234 3.02 4.99 -24.96
C ASN A 234 3.77 6.32 -25.16
N GLY A 235 4.38 6.85 -24.08
CA GLY A 235 5.13 8.12 -24.14
C GLY A 235 4.25 9.37 -24.00
N GLU A 236 2.94 9.22 -23.85
CA GLU A 236 2.02 10.31 -23.58
C GLU A 236 1.63 10.37 -22.10
N GLU A 237 1.61 11.57 -21.57
CA GLU A 237 1.13 11.89 -20.24
C GLU A 237 -0.37 12.22 -20.32
N ARG A 238 -1.20 11.49 -19.58
CA ARG A 238 -2.64 11.73 -19.52
C ARG A 238 -3.11 11.88 -18.09
N PRO A 239 -3.88 12.94 -17.77
CA PRO A 239 -4.47 13.10 -16.45
C PRO A 239 -5.44 11.95 -16.15
N GLN A 240 -5.43 11.48 -14.92
CA GLN A 240 -6.23 10.38 -14.41
C GLN A 240 -6.61 10.64 -12.95
N LEU A 241 -7.78 10.18 -12.54
CA LEU A 241 -8.15 10.12 -11.14
C LEU A 241 -7.69 8.78 -10.56
N GLU A 242 -7.05 8.82 -9.41
CA GLU A 242 -6.79 7.63 -8.60
C GLU A 242 -7.75 7.65 -7.42
N LEU A 243 -8.64 6.67 -7.41
CA LEU A 243 -9.68 6.61 -6.39
C LEU A 243 -9.16 5.96 -5.11
N TYR A 244 -9.47 6.56 -4.00
CA TYR A 244 -9.37 5.95 -2.67
C TYR A 244 -10.62 5.18 -2.33
N ASP A 245 -11.79 5.75 -2.69
CA ASP A 245 -13.07 5.13 -2.43
C ASP A 245 -14.15 5.52 -3.46
N ILE A 246 -15.19 4.69 -3.55
CA ILE A 246 -16.33 4.89 -4.41
C ILE A 246 -17.58 4.28 -3.75
N HIS A 247 -18.65 5.05 -3.66
CA HIS A 247 -19.94 4.62 -3.15
C HIS A 247 -21.04 4.96 -4.15
N ARG A 248 -22.14 4.21 -4.10
CA ARG A 248 -23.34 4.61 -4.84
C ARG A 248 -23.88 5.90 -4.17
N ALA A 249 -24.16 6.92 -4.99
CA ALA A 249 -24.76 8.14 -4.46
C ALA A 249 -26.10 7.82 -3.81
N GLU A 250 -26.29 8.27 -2.57
CA GLU A 250 -27.59 8.19 -1.93
C GLU A 250 -28.57 9.03 -2.74
N LEU A 251 -29.69 8.43 -3.12
CA LEU A 251 -30.81 9.17 -3.69
C LEU A 251 -31.31 10.12 -2.57
N THR A 252 -30.76 11.33 -2.53
CA THR A 252 -31.35 12.40 -1.74
C THR A 252 -32.77 12.62 -2.28
N GLY A 253 -33.75 12.17 -1.50
CA GLY A 253 -35.17 12.26 -1.86
C GLY A 253 -35.53 13.67 -2.25
N LEU A 254 -36.31 13.75 -3.31
CA LEU A 254 -37.08 14.94 -3.71
C LEU A 254 -38.07 15.35 -2.61
#